data_9755ac6cfaa33f22218036ae2a52ac53
#
_entry.id   9755ac6cfaa33f22218036ae2a52ac53
#
_cell.length_a   1.000
_cell.length_b   1.000
_cell.length_c   1.000
_cell.angle_alpha   90.00
_cell.angle_beta   90.00
_cell.angle_gamma   90.00
#
_symmetry.space_group_name_H-M   'P 1'
#
loop_
_entity.id
_entity.type
_entity.pdbx_description
1 polymer ?
#
loop_
_entity_poly.entity_id
_entity_poly.type
_entity_poly.pdbx_seq_one_letter_code
_entity_poly.pdbx_strand_id
1 'polypeptide(L)'
;MSALLPAGFAGFAWPWMLLALPLPWILRRLLPAMAPTGAALRMPHGARLLVGDEPASGNRGPHARIRLRLVLAALAWMLLCVAAARPQQLGDPVQPPHAARDLMLAVDLSGSMADEDMVLGGRPVDRLTAAKAVLADFLDRREGDRVGLLVFGRRAYMLAPPTHDLDTVRQQLLDTAVGLAGRETAIGDAIGLAVKRLAGDDDAGTGTGERVLVLLTDGVNTAGMLEPVQAAELARAHGVRVHTVAFGG
;
A
#
# COMPACT_ATOMS: atom_id res chain seq x y z
N MET A 1 16.79 31.43 -12.73
CA MET A 1 17.55 30.17 -12.91
C MET A 1 16.79 28.98 -12.31
N SER A 2 15.44 28.97 -12.48
CA SER A 2 14.53 27.97 -11.82
C SER A 2 13.80 27.05 -12.79
N ALA A 3 14.22 26.96 -14.06
CA ALA A 3 13.43 26.31 -15.12
C ALA A 3 13.94 24.92 -15.57
N LEU A 4 14.85 24.28 -14.82
CA LEU A 4 15.44 22.98 -15.21
C LEU A 4 15.04 21.80 -14.30
N LEU A 5 14.19 22.02 -13.29
CA LEU A 5 13.71 20.93 -12.45
C LEU A 5 12.28 20.56 -12.89
N PRO A 6 11.99 19.26 -13.11
CA PRO A 6 10.63 18.82 -13.42
C PRO A 6 9.69 19.19 -12.27
N ALA A 7 8.47 19.61 -12.62
CA ALA A 7 7.41 19.87 -11.64
C ALA A 7 7.22 18.64 -10.75
N GLY A 8 7.36 18.80 -9.42
CA GLY A 8 7.25 17.70 -8.45
C GLY A 8 8.58 17.19 -7.87
N PHE A 9 9.74 17.81 -8.21
CA PHE A 9 11.00 17.40 -7.62
C PHE A 9 11.05 17.76 -6.12
N ALA A 10 11.09 16.73 -5.27
CA ALA A 10 11.12 16.87 -3.80
C ALA A 10 12.53 17.03 -3.23
N GLY A 11 13.56 16.61 -3.98
CA GLY A 11 14.94 16.62 -3.52
C GLY A 11 15.64 15.27 -3.76
N PHE A 12 16.78 15.13 -3.10
CA PHE A 12 17.55 13.88 -3.13
C PHE A 12 17.41 13.16 -1.77
N ALA A 13 17.18 11.86 -1.79
CA ALA A 13 17.13 11.05 -0.56
C ALA A 13 18.50 11.03 0.15
N TRP A 14 19.60 11.01 -0.63
CA TRP A 14 20.96 10.99 -0.11
C TRP A 14 21.84 12.07 -0.76
N PRO A 15 21.64 13.38 -0.41
CA PRO A 15 22.35 14.49 -1.03
C PRO A 15 23.87 14.43 -0.82
N TRP A 16 24.33 13.77 0.24
CA TRP A 16 25.77 13.60 0.52
C TRP A 16 26.50 12.74 -0.53
N MET A 17 25.79 11.91 -1.32
CA MET A 17 26.38 11.18 -2.45
C MET A 17 26.95 12.11 -3.54
N LEU A 18 26.44 13.33 -3.65
CA LEU A 18 26.96 14.32 -4.59
C LEU A 18 28.38 14.81 -4.21
N LEU A 19 28.80 14.66 -2.95
CA LEU A 19 30.17 14.95 -2.51
C LEU A 19 31.20 13.99 -3.14
N ALA A 20 30.77 12.86 -3.68
CA ALA A 20 31.65 11.93 -4.41
C ALA A 20 31.97 12.38 -5.84
N LEU A 21 31.32 13.43 -6.36
CA LEU A 21 31.58 13.97 -7.70
C LEU A 21 33.07 14.33 -7.95
N PRO A 22 33.77 15.02 -7.05
CA PRO A 22 35.19 15.38 -7.25
C PRO A 22 36.17 14.21 -7.02
N LEU A 23 35.69 13.06 -6.51
CA LEU A 23 36.53 11.93 -6.09
C LEU A 23 37.48 11.42 -7.20
N PRO A 24 37.05 11.19 -8.47
CA PRO A 24 37.97 10.74 -9.52
C PRO A 24 39.11 11.74 -9.81
N TRP A 25 38.82 13.03 -9.68
CA TRP A 25 39.80 14.07 -9.91
C TRP A 25 40.82 14.18 -8.75
N ILE A 26 40.35 14.02 -7.50
CA ILE A 26 41.16 13.96 -6.29
C ILE A 26 42.08 12.72 -6.36
N LEU A 27 41.51 11.54 -6.66
CA LEU A 27 42.26 10.29 -6.82
C LEU A 27 43.35 10.41 -7.89
N ARG A 28 43.02 11.00 -9.02
CA ARG A 28 43.98 11.21 -10.10
C ARG A 28 45.17 12.15 -9.70
N ARG A 29 44.96 13.06 -8.75
CA ARG A 29 46.03 13.91 -8.22
C ARG A 29 46.86 13.24 -7.14
N LEU A 30 46.23 12.34 -6.36
CA LEU A 30 46.90 11.68 -5.22
C LEU A 30 47.64 10.41 -5.63
N LEU A 31 47.13 9.68 -6.67
CA LEU A 31 47.81 8.48 -7.14
C LEU A 31 48.92 8.85 -8.15
N PRO A 32 50.14 8.40 -7.90
CA PRO A 32 51.23 8.55 -8.88
C PRO A 32 50.92 7.78 -10.14
N ALA A 33 51.26 8.34 -11.31
CA ALA A 33 51.10 7.65 -12.59
C ALA A 33 51.97 6.38 -12.57
N MET A 34 51.32 5.19 -12.55
CA MET A 34 52.08 3.97 -12.75
C MET A 34 52.65 3.96 -14.16
N ALA A 35 53.95 3.94 -14.29
CA ALA A 35 54.59 3.73 -15.55
C ALA A 35 54.20 2.35 -16.08
N PRO A 36 53.81 2.22 -17.38
CA PRO A 36 53.50 0.94 -17.95
C PRO A 36 54.78 0.08 -17.86
N THR A 37 54.76 -0.95 -17.04
CA THR A 37 55.79 -1.99 -16.95
C THR A 37 55.66 -2.94 -18.13
N GLY A 38 55.55 -2.43 -19.35
CA GLY A 38 55.65 -3.18 -20.58
C GLY A 38 57.11 -3.08 -21.04
N ALA A 39 57.78 -4.24 -21.14
CA ALA A 39 59.09 -4.32 -21.80
C ALA A 39 58.96 -3.77 -23.22
N ALA A 40 59.31 -2.49 -23.37
CA ALA A 40 59.40 -1.90 -24.70
C ALA A 40 60.58 -2.56 -25.37
N LEU A 41 60.34 -3.49 -26.31
CA LEU A 41 61.36 -4.03 -27.19
C LEU A 41 61.93 -2.84 -28.00
N ARG A 42 63.06 -2.32 -27.58
CA ARG A 42 63.81 -1.32 -28.36
C ARG A 42 64.41 -2.05 -29.58
N MET A 43 63.67 -2.07 -30.69
CA MET A 43 64.25 -2.44 -32.00
C MET A 43 64.97 -1.20 -32.58
N PRO A 44 66.29 -1.24 -32.71
CA PRO A 44 67.05 -0.07 -33.20
C PRO A 44 66.79 0.28 -34.66
N HIS A 45 66.10 -0.55 -35.43
CA HIS A 45 65.80 -0.38 -36.86
C HIS A 45 64.32 -0.50 -37.24
N GLY A 46 63.42 -0.55 -36.27
CA GLY A 46 61.97 -0.74 -36.50
C GLY A 46 61.24 0.43 -37.14
N ALA A 47 61.86 1.63 -37.12
CA ALA A 47 61.20 2.82 -37.65
C ALA A 47 61.07 2.88 -39.17
N ARG A 48 61.86 2.05 -39.90
CA ARG A 48 61.82 2.01 -41.36
C ARG A 48 60.87 0.98 -41.98
N LEU A 49 60.36 0.05 -41.20
CA LEU A 49 59.43 -1.00 -41.68
C LEU A 49 57.94 -0.62 -41.50
N LEU A 50 57.67 0.52 -40.89
CA LEU A 50 56.29 1.01 -40.68
C LEU A 50 55.90 2.15 -41.64
N VAL A 51 56.75 2.44 -42.67
CA VAL A 51 56.38 3.33 -43.76
C VAL A 51 55.82 2.46 -44.90
N GLY A 52 54.74 1.75 -44.62
CA GLY A 52 53.81 1.28 -45.64
C GLY A 52 52.82 2.42 -45.85
N ASP A 53 52.70 2.83 -47.12
CA ASP A 53 51.65 3.75 -47.58
C ASP A 53 50.27 3.18 -47.32
N GLU A 54 49.75 3.42 -46.16
CA GLU A 54 48.33 3.28 -45.92
C GLU A 54 47.71 4.67 -46.03
N PRO A 55 46.68 4.86 -46.87
CA PRO A 55 46.03 6.16 -47.02
C PRO A 55 45.41 6.55 -45.68
N ALA A 56 45.71 7.78 -45.26
CA ALA A 56 45.20 8.39 -44.05
C ALA A 56 43.65 8.45 -44.04
N SER A 57 43.01 7.32 -43.71
CA SER A 57 41.62 7.27 -43.35
C SER A 57 41.48 7.89 -41.94
N GLY A 58 41.02 9.12 -41.91
CA GLY A 58 40.39 9.83 -40.80
C GLY A 58 40.86 9.52 -39.36
N ASN A 59 42.19 9.51 -39.12
CA ASN A 59 42.74 9.18 -37.81
C ASN A 59 42.65 10.43 -36.90
N ARG A 60 41.52 10.52 -36.17
CA ARG A 60 41.47 11.38 -34.99
C ARG A 60 42.59 10.93 -34.07
N GLY A 61 43.65 11.78 -33.93
CA GLY A 61 44.89 11.42 -33.26
C GLY A 61 44.71 10.79 -31.87
N PRO A 62 45.66 10.02 -31.35
CA PRO A 62 45.55 9.25 -30.10
C PRO A 62 45.05 10.10 -28.93
N HIS A 63 45.36 11.41 -28.93
CA HIS A 63 44.88 12.36 -27.91
C HIS A 63 43.35 12.61 -27.96
N ALA A 64 42.72 12.57 -29.15
CA ALA A 64 41.28 12.75 -29.27
C ALA A 64 40.51 11.53 -28.71
N ARG A 65 41.00 10.32 -28.95
CA ARG A 65 40.40 9.09 -28.40
C ARG A 65 40.56 9.00 -26.88
N ILE A 66 41.69 9.44 -26.32
CA ILE A 66 41.92 9.49 -24.88
C ILE A 66 41.02 10.54 -24.24
N ARG A 67 40.90 11.74 -24.83
CA ARG A 67 39.99 12.78 -24.34
C ARG A 67 38.52 12.30 -24.37
N LEU A 68 38.07 11.65 -25.43
CA LEU A 68 36.73 11.10 -25.53
C LEU A 68 36.44 10.06 -24.43
N ARG A 69 37.40 9.15 -24.19
CA ARG A 69 37.25 8.12 -23.11
C ARG A 69 37.18 8.78 -21.74
N LEU A 70 37.97 9.82 -21.47
CA LEU A 70 37.93 10.54 -20.20
C LEU A 70 36.61 11.30 -20.02
N VAL A 71 36.08 11.91 -21.08
CA VAL A 71 34.80 12.60 -21.04
C VAL A 71 33.66 11.60 -20.77
N LEU A 72 33.65 10.45 -21.47
CA LEU A 72 32.65 9.41 -21.26
C LEU A 72 32.71 8.81 -19.85
N ALA A 73 33.93 8.58 -19.33
CA ALA A 73 34.10 8.09 -17.96
C ALA A 73 33.63 9.12 -16.91
N ALA A 74 33.90 10.40 -17.13
CA ALA A 74 33.46 11.49 -16.24
C ALA A 74 31.91 11.62 -16.27
N LEU A 75 31.30 11.50 -17.45
CA LEU A 75 29.85 11.53 -17.63
C LEU A 75 29.18 10.33 -16.95
N ALA A 76 29.75 9.12 -17.14
CA ALA A 76 29.27 7.91 -16.48
C ALA A 76 29.36 8.01 -14.95
N TRP A 77 30.45 8.56 -14.43
CA TRP A 77 30.61 8.81 -12.99
C TRP A 77 29.59 9.81 -12.46
N MET A 78 29.36 10.92 -13.17
CA MET A 78 28.38 11.93 -12.79
C MET A 78 26.96 11.31 -12.74
N LEU A 79 26.58 10.56 -13.78
CA LEU A 79 25.28 9.88 -13.82
C LEU A 79 25.13 8.88 -12.67
N LEU A 80 26.21 8.15 -12.34
CA LEU A 80 26.22 7.21 -11.21
C LEU A 80 25.98 7.94 -9.88
N CYS A 81 26.64 9.07 -9.64
CA CYS A 81 26.46 9.87 -8.43
C CYS A 81 25.03 10.42 -8.32
N VAL A 82 24.45 10.89 -9.42
CA VAL A 82 23.06 11.37 -9.45
C VAL A 82 22.07 10.21 -9.21
N ALA A 83 22.31 9.06 -9.81
CA ALA A 83 21.48 7.87 -9.58
C ALA A 83 21.56 7.38 -8.12
N ALA A 84 22.78 7.38 -7.54
CA ALA A 84 23.00 7.01 -6.14
C ALA A 84 22.39 8.01 -5.16
N ALA A 85 22.27 9.29 -5.52
CA ALA A 85 21.60 10.31 -4.72
C ALA A 85 20.09 10.12 -4.65
N ARG A 86 19.50 9.20 -5.45
CA ARG A 86 18.07 8.85 -5.49
C ARG A 86 17.17 10.08 -5.57
N PRO A 87 17.03 10.72 -6.75
CA PRO A 87 16.09 11.81 -6.93
C PRO A 87 14.67 11.34 -6.61
N GLN A 88 13.98 12.07 -5.72
CA GLN A 88 12.60 11.78 -5.32
C GLN A 88 11.66 12.77 -5.99
N GLN A 89 10.53 12.26 -6.44
CA GLN A 89 9.40 13.06 -6.88
C GLN A 89 8.27 12.87 -5.87
N LEU A 90 7.68 13.98 -5.42
CA LEU A 90 6.39 13.91 -4.76
C LEU A 90 5.35 13.60 -5.85
N GLY A 91 4.68 12.46 -5.71
CA GLY A 91 3.43 12.22 -6.42
C GLY A 91 2.39 13.25 -6.00
N ASP A 92 1.32 13.36 -6.76
CA ASP A 92 0.17 14.18 -6.35
C ASP A 92 -0.26 13.75 -4.95
N PRO A 93 -0.50 14.71 -4.04
CA PRO A 93 -1.01 14.37 -2.71
C PRO A 93 -2.31 13.59 -2.91
N VAL A 94 -2.29 12.32 -2.53
CA VAL A 94 -3.53 11.56 -2.40
C VAL A 94 -4.27 12.26 -1.27
N GLN A 95 -5.18 13.16 -1.64
CA GLN A 95 -6.10 13.74 -0.67
C GLN A 95 -6.98 12.58 -0.20
N PRO A 96 -6.93 12.21 1.08
CA PRO A 96 -7.94 11.30 1.59
C PRO A 96 -9.29 11.95 1.30
N PRO A 97 -10.28 11.22 0.78
CA PRO A 97 -11.59 11.76 0.51
C PRO A 97 -12.10 12.42 1.80
N HIS A 98 -12.52 13.68 1.69
CA HIS A 98 -13.00 14.47 2.81
C HIS A 98 -14.14 13.72 3.50
N ALA A 99 -13.98 13.48 4.80
CA ALA A 99 -14.91 12.74 5.66
C ALA A 99 -15.04 11.23 5.33
N ALA A 100 -13.91 10.52 5.21
CA ALA A 100 -13.92 9.06 5.27
C ALA A 100 -14.60 8.64 6.58
N ARG A 101 -15.69 7.87 6.48
CA ARG A 101 -16.38 7.28 7.62
C ARG A 101 -15.71 5.95 7.96
N ASP A 102 -15.59 5.67 9.23
CA ASP A 102 -15.19 4.36 9.71
C ASP A 102 -16.45 3.52 9.91
N LEU A 103 -16.70 2.64 8.99
CA LEU A 103 -17.84 1.71 9.00
C LEU A 103 -17.39 0.34 9.49
N MET A 104 -18.12 -0.24 10.43
CA MET A 104 -17.96 -1.63 10.83
C MET A 104 -19.23 -2.39 10.47
N LEU A 105 -19.10 -3.42 9.65
CA LEU A 105 -20.19 -4.36 9.35
C LEU A 105 -20.10 -5.52 10.31
N ALA A 106 -21.17 -5.78 11.07
CA ALA A 106 -21.27 -6.95 11.93
C ALA A 106 -22.38 -7.87 11.40
N VAL A 107 -21.98 -9.06 10.95
CA VAL A 107 -22.87 -10.01 10.28
C VAL A 107 -23.12 -11.21 11.17
N ASP A 108 -24.37 -11.50 11.40
CA ASP A 108 -24.81 -12.70 12.13
C ASP A 108 -24.58 -13.96 11.30
N LEU A 109 -23.94 -14.95 11.90
CA LEU A 109 -23.73 -16.28 11.32
C LEU A 109 -24.37 -17.37 12.18
N SER A 110 -25.32 -17.00 13.04
CA SER A 110 -26.07 -17.95 13.88
C SER A 110 -26.88 -18.94 13.07
N GLY A 111 -27.43 -19.95 13.73
CA GLY A 111 -28.13 -21.04 13.07
C GLY A 111 -29.38 -20.61 12.30
N SER A 112 -30.10 -19.57 12.76
CA SER A 112 -31.32 -19.02 12.13
C SER A 112 -31.04 -18.35 10.78
N MET A 113 -29.80 -17.91 10.51
CA MET A 113 -29.40 -17.36 9.21
C MET A 113 -29.42 -18.39 8.07
N ALA A 114 -29.63 -19.68 8.37
CA ALA A 114 -29.83 -20.75 7.38
C ALA A 114 -31.28 -20.88 6.91
N ASP A 115 -32.23 -20.16 7.52
CA ASP A 115 -33.64 -20.26 7.15
C ASP A 115 -33.87 -19.69 5.75
N GLU A 116 -34.55 -20.45 4.88
CA GLU A 116 -34.82 -20.12 3.47
C GLU A 116 -36.17 -19.37 3.32
N ASP A 117 -36.33 -18.26 4.03
CA ASP A 117 -37.53 -17.42 4.02
C ASP A 117 -37.39 -16.12 3.22
N MET A 118 -36.22 -15.91 2.63
CA MET A 118 -35.92 -14.74 1.80
C MET A 118 -36.09 -15.05 0.31
N VAL A 119 -36.38 -14.02 -0.50
CA VAL A 119 -36.50 -14.15 -1.95
C VAL A 119 -35.52 -13.26 -2.65
N LEU A 120 -34.61 -13.82 -3.44
CA LEU A 120 -33.66 -13.10 -4.26
C LEU A 120 -33.82 -13.47 -5.73
N GLY A 121 -34.13 -12.48 -6.59
CA GLY A 121 -34.35 -12.74 -8.02
C GLY A 121 -35.51 -13.73 -8.32
N GLY A 122 -36.52 -13.80 -7.45
CA GLY A 122 -37.65 -14.72 -7.58
C GLY A 122 -37.38 -16.15 -7.13
N ARG A 123 -36.25 -16.39 -6.48
CA ARG A 123 -35.90 -17.71 -5.91
C ARG A 123 -35.78 -17.62 -4.38
N PRO A 124 -36.27 -18.63 -3.63
CA PRO A 124 -36.05 -18.70 -2.21
C PRO A 124 -34.55 -18.90 -1.95
N VAL A 125 -34.03 -18.18 -0.97
CA VAL A 125 -32.63 -18.25 -0.53
C VAL A 125 -32.56 -18.15 0.99
N ASP A 126 -31.49 -18.63 1.58
CA ASP A 126 -31.22 -18.43 3.00
C ASP A 126 -30.96 -16.97 3.34
N ARG A 127 -31.19 -16.61 4.61
CA ARG A 127 -31.02 -15.22 5.12
C ARG A 127 -29.61 -14.73 4.92
N LEU A 128 -28.57 -15.58 5.14
CA LEU A 128 -27.18 -15.20 4.95
C LEU A 128 -26.87 -14.86 3.49
N THR A 129 -27.39 -15.64 2.55
CA THR A 129 -27.22 -15.37 1.11
C THR A 129 -27.87 -14.05 0.71
N ALA A 130 -29.07 -13.77 1.22
CA ALA A 130 -29.72 -12.47 1.01
C ALA A 130 -28.92 -11.32 1.62
N ALA A 131 -28.43 -11.47 2.86
CA ALA A 131 -27.60 -10.49 3.55
C ALA A 131 -26.30 -10.20 2.78
N LYS A 132 -25.62 -11.24 2.29
CA LYS A 132 -24.41 -11.10 1.46
C LYS A 132 -24.67 -10.29 0.18
N ALA A 133 -25.78 -10.55 -0.51
CA ALA A 133 -26.14 -9.82 -1.72
C ALA A 133 -26.38 -8.33 -1.44
N VAL A 134 -27.12 -8.01 -0.37
CA VAL A 134 -27.38 -6.62 0.06
C VAL A 134 -26.10 -5.90 0.48
N LEU A 135 -25.25 -6.59 1.25
CA LEU A 135 -23.98 -6.00 1.72
C LEU A 135 -22.97 -5.81 0.60
N ALA A 136 -22.93 -6.73 -0.38
CA ALA A 136 -22.08 -6.58 -1.55
C ALA A 136 -22.47 -5.31 -2.35
N ASP A 137 -23.75 -5.11 -2.62
CA ASP A 137 -24.27 -3.89 -3.28
C ASP A 137 -24.07 -2.63 -2.41
N PHE A 138 -24.13 -2.77 -1.09
CA PHE A 138 -23.80 -1.68 -0.17
C PHE A 138 -22.33 -1.27 -0.26
N LEU A 139 -21.39 -2.24 -0.31
CA LEU A 139 -19.95 -1.98 -0.42
C LEU A 139 -19.61 -1.26 -1.73
N ASP A 140 -20.26 -1.60 -2.85
CA ASP A 140 -20.05 -0.95 -4.15
C ASP A 140 -20.35 0.57 -4.13
N ARG A 141 -21.17 1.01 -3.20
CA ARG A 141 -21.56 2.41 -3.05
C ARG A 141 -20.78 3.16 -1.97
N ARG A 142 -19.69 2.59 -1.44
CA ARG A 142 -18.90 3.13 -0.33
C ARG A 142 -17.48 3.53 -0.73
N GLU A 143 -17.31 3.98 -1.98
CA GLU A 143 -16.03 4.54 -2.42
C GLU A 143 -15.58 5.68 -1.49
N GLY A 144 -14.37 5.54 -0.94
CA GLY A 144 -13.77 6.53 -0.05
C GLY A 144 -13.99 6.29 1.45
N ASP A 145 -14.95 5.44 1.87
CA ASP A 145 -15.12 5.04 3.27
C ASP A 145 -14.10 3.94 3.66
N ARG A 146 -13.77 3.83 4.94
CA ARG A 146 -13.06 2.69 5.50
C ARG A 146 -14.09 1.70 6.05
N VAL A 147 -14.06 0.47 5.56
CA VAL A 147 -15.01 -0.56 5.99
C VAL A 147 -14.28 -1.72 6.64
N GLY A 148 -14.70 -2.09 7.84
CA GLY A 148 -14.29 -3.31 8.52
C GLY A 148 -15.39 -4.37 8.49
N LEU A 149 -15.02 -5.63 8.63
CA LEU A 149 -15.95 -6.76 8.69
C LEU A 149 -15.74 -7.54 9.99
N LEU A 150 -16.84 -7.71 10.70
CA LEU A 150 -16.96 -8.52 11.90
C LEU A 150 -18.07 -9.54 11.68
N VAL A 151 -17.85 -10.75 12.11
CA VAL A 151 -18.90 -11.79 12.12
C VAL A 151 -19.14 -12.26 13.54
N PHE A 152 -20.36 -12.64 13.83
CA PHE A 152 -20.70 -13.14 15.14
C PHE A 152 -21.73 -14.29 15.08
N GLY A 153 -21.73 -15.06 16.11
CA GLY A 153 -22.62 -16.14 16.46
C GLY A 153 -22.51 -16.29 17.96
N ARG A 154 -22.06 -17.42 18.47
CA ARG A 154 -21.75 -17.60 19.89
C ARG A 154 -20.66 -16.66 20.40
N ARG A 155 -19.73 -16.24 19.52
CA ARG A 155 -18.66 -15.27 19.78
C ARG A 155 -18.51 -14.32 18.59
N ALA A 156 -17.95 -13.15 18.84
CA ALA A 156 -17.65 -12.18 17.81
C ALA A 156 -16.18 -12.30 17.35
N TYR A 157 -15.96 -12.24 16.04
CA TYR A 157 -14.65 -12.32 15.39
C TYR A 157 -14.48 -11.20 14.38
N MET A 158 -13.31 -10.56 14.38
CA MET A 158 -12.92 -9.62 13.36
C MET A 158 -12.35 -10.39 12.17
N LEU A 159 -12.93 -10.22 10.99
CA LEU A 159 -12.38 -10.75 9.73
C LEU A 159 -11.50 -9.73 9.05
N ALA A 160 -11.97 -8.47 8.89
CA ALA A 160 -11.19 -7.39 8.33
C ALA A 160 -11.24 -6.15 9.25
N PRO A 161 -10.08 -5.55 9.61
CA PRO A 161 -10.07 -4.23 10.23
C PRO A 161 -10.58 -3.18 9.25
N PRO A 162 -10.96 -1.95 9.71
CA PRO A 162 -11.36 -0.88 8.81
C PRO A 162 -10.29 -0.58 7.75
N THR A 163 -10.61 -0.77 6.48
CA THR A 163 -9.73 -0.63 5.34
C THR A 163 -10.43 0.05 4.17
N HIS A 164 -9.67 0.68 3.27
CA HIS A 164 -10.16 1.18 1.99
C HIS A 164 -10.23 0.09 0.90
N ASP A 165 -9.66 -1.09 1.17
CA ASP A 165 -9.71 -2.25 0.27
C ASP A 165 -11.06 -2.98 0.42
N LEU A 166 -12.08 -2.44 -0.24
CA LEU A 166 -13.45 -2.96 -0.19
C LEU A 166 -13.58 -4.31 -0.91
N ASP A 167 -12.71 -4.59 -1.87
CA ASP A 167 -12.71 -5.88 -2.59
C ASP A 167 -12.32 -7.03 -1.66
N THR A 168 -11.29 -6.83 -0.83
CA THR A 168 -10.90 -7.80 0.19
C THR A 168 -12.03 -8.01 1.22
N VAL A 169 -12.68 -6.94 1.69
CA VAL A 169 -13.82 -7.02 2.61
C VAL A 169 -14.97 -7.81 1.99
N ARG A 170 -15.29 -7.53 0.72
CA ARG A 170 -16.31 -8.24 -0.04
C ARG A 170 -15.99 -9.74 -0.15
N GLN A 171 -14.76 -10.08 -0.50
CA GLN A 171 -14.37 -11.47 -0.65
C GLN A 171 -14.49 -12.23 0.65
N GLN A 172 -14.00 -11.67 1.76
CA GLN A 172 -14.13 -12.25 3.09
C GLN A 172 -15.60 -12.43 3.50
N LEU A 173 -16.48 -11.45 3.17
CA LEU A 173 -17.92 -11.58 3.40
C LEU A 173 -18.50 -12.76 2.63
N LEU A 174 -18.16 -12.92 1.35
CA LEU A 174 -18.67 -14.01 0.51
C LEU A 174 -18.20 -15.39 0.98
N ASP A 175 -17.01 -15.47 1.57
CA ASP A 175 -16.43 -16.71 2.10
C ASP A 175 -17.01 -17.14 3.46
N THR A 176 -17.84 -16.31 4.11
CA THR A 176 -18.49 -16.67 5.38
C THR A 176 -19.52 -17.78 5.19
N ALA A 177 -19.77 -18.54 6.24
CA ALA A 177 -20.80 -19.59 6.25
C ALA A 177 -21.55 -19.60 7.58
N VAL A 178 -22.81 -20.03 7.55
CA VAL A 178 -23.63 -20.21 8.75
C VAL A 178 -22.92 -21.15 9.73
N GLY A 179 -22.90 -20.76 11.01
CA GLY A 179 -22.29 -21.55 12.08
C GLY A 179 -20.78 -21.39 12.23
N LEU A 180 -20.09 -20.62 11.37
CA LEU A 180 -18.65 -20.38 11.47
C LEU A 180 -18.26 -19.75 12.82
N ALA A 181 -19.11 -18.88 13.37
CA ALA A 181 -18.92 -18.22 14.67
C ALA A 181 -19.72 -18.87 15.81
N GLY A 182 -20.30 -20.06 15.56
CA GLY A 182 -21.23 -20.74 16.45
C GLY A 182 -22.69 -20.53 16.05
N ARG A 183 -23.60 -21.27 16.68
CA ARG A 183 -25.05 -21.29 16.29
C ARG A 183 -25.91 -20.35 17.11
N GLU A 184 -25.42 -19.87 18.23
CA GLU A 184 -26.06 -18.91 19.13
C GLU A 184 -25.79 -17.48 18.65
N THR A 185 -26.43 -16.47 19.25
CA THR A 185 -26.36 -15.06 18.82
C THR A 185 -25.86 -14.17 19.97
N ALA A 186 -24.63 -13.67 19.90
CA ALA A 186 -23.99 -12.80 20.90
C ALA A 186 -23.91 -11.35 20.40
N ILE A 187 -25.05 -10.66 20.38
CA ILE A 187 -25.18 -9.27 19.88
C ILE A 187 -24.33 -8.31 20.70
N GLY A 188 -24.38 -8.41 22.03
CA GLY A 188 -23.66 -7.50 22.93
C GLY A 188 -22.15 -7.60 22.73
N ASP A 189 -21.60 -8.82 22.60
CA ASP A 189 -20.18 -9.04 22.34
C ASP A 189 -19.75 -8.50 20.96
N ALA A 190 -20.62 -8.61 19.95
CA ALA A 190 -20.37 -8.06 18.62
C ALA A 190 -20.26 -6.53 18.65
N ILE A 191 -21.21 -5.85 19.33
CA ILE A 191 -21.16 -4.39 19.52
C ILE A 191 -19.90 -4.00 20.32
N GLY A 192 -19.60 -4.70 21.42
CA GLY A 192 -18.44 -4.41 22.26
C GLY A 192 -17.11 -4.54 21.50
N LEU A 193 -16.97 -5.59 20.67
CA LEU A 193 -15.78 -5.77 19.82
C LEU A 193 -15.68 -4.68 18.75
N ALA A 194 -16.79 -4.32 18.11
CA ALA A 194 -16.82 -3.25 17.11
C ALA A 194 -16.40 -1.91 17.71
N VAL A 195 -16.97 -1.55 18.88
CA VAL A 195 -16.61 -0.31 19.60
C VAL A 195 -15.13 -0.30 19.95
N LYS A 196 -14.60 -1.39 20.51
CA LYS A 196 -13.18 -1.51 20.85
C LYS A 196 -12.27 -1.27 19.63
N ARG A 197 -12.67 -1.73 18.46
CA ARG A 197 -11.87 -1.57 17.22
C ARG A 197 -11.99 -0.18 16.63
N LEU A 198 -13.20 0.38 16.58
CA LEU A 198 -13.43 1.73 16.09
C LEU A 198 -12.86 2.82 17.02
N ALA A 199 -12.83 2.58 18.33
CA ALA A 199 -12.26 3.50 19.29
C ALA A 199 -10.73 3.41 19.40
N GLY A 200 -10.15 2.22 19.15
CA GLY A 200 -8.70 1.99 19.27
C GLY A 200 -7.86 2.62 18.14
N ASP A 201 -8.46 3.02 17.04
CA ASP A 201 -7.76 3.68 15.93
C ASP A 201 -7.48 5.18 16.21
N ASP A 202 -7.93 5.75 17.32
CA ASP A 202 -7.63 7.13 17.70
C ASP A 202 -6.14 7.40 17.94
N ASP A 203 -5.39 6.40 18.41
CA ASP A 203 -3.94 6.52 18.63
C ASP A 203 -3.15 6.68 17.33
N ALA A 204 -3.74 6.33 16.18
CA ALA A 204 -3.11 6.47 14.85
C ALA A 204 -3.33 7.86 14.21
N GLY A 205 -4.07 8.78 14.85
CA GLY A 205 -4.26 10.17 14.39
C GLY A 205 -5.07 10.30 13.08
N THR A 206 -5.73 9.23 12.62
CA THR A 206 -6.47 9.20 11.33
C THR A 206 -7.98 9.33 11.51
N GLY A 207 -8.49 9.30 12.72
CA GLY A 207 -9.93 9.15 13.04
C GLY A 207 -10.66 10.45 13.33
N THR A 208 -10.74 11.39 12.36
CA THR A 208 -11.65 12.56 12.46
C THR A 208 -13.05 12.28 11.88
N GLY A 209 -13.30 11.05 11.42
CA GLY A 209 -14.53 10.64 10.74
C GLY A 209 -15.65 10.16 11.67
N GLU A 210 -16.86 10.11 11.14
CA GLU A 210 -18.02 9.51 11.80
C GLU A 210 -17.82 8.00 11.94
N ARG A 211 -18.01 7.44 13.14
CA ARG A 211 -17.89 6.01 13.43
C ARG A 211 -19.25 5.36 13.45
N VAL A 212 -19.44 4.37 12.59
CA VAL A 212 -20.73 3.70 12.40
C VAL A 212 -20.56 2.20 12.46
N LEU A 213 -21.41 1.56 13.25
CA LEU A 213 -21.58 0.11 13.24
C LEU A 213 -22.91 -0.23 12.57
N VAL A 214 -22.88 -1.07 11.56
CA VAL A 214 -24.08 -1.67 10.93
C VAL A 214 -24.14 -3.12 11.37
N LEU A 215 -25.14 -3.43 12.20
CA LEU A 215 -25.36 -4.76 12.75
C LEU A 215 -26.50 -5.45 11.97
N LEU A 216 -26.22 -6.59 11.37
CA LEU A 216 -27.20 -7.42 10.66
C LEU A 216 -27.44 -8.66 11.49
N THR A 217 -28.69 -8.88 11.90
CA THR A 217 -29.12 -10.03 12.69
C THR A 217 -30.57 -10.37 12.39
N ASP A 218 -30.95 -11.62 12.57
CA ASP A 218 -32.32 -12.12 12.43
C ASP A 218 -32.92 -12.52 13.80
N GLY A 219 -32.12 -12.43 14.87
CA GLY A 219 -32.49 -13.04 16.13
C GLY A 219 -32.39 -12.11 17.34
N VAL A 220 -32.73 -12.69 18.47
CA VAL A 220 -32.54 -12.12 19.80
C VAL A 220 -31.22 -12.60 20.38
N ASN A 221 -30.66 -11.82 21.31
CA ASN A 221 -29.43 -12.20 22.00
C ASN A 221 -29.65 -13.46 22.83
N THR A 222 -28.90 -14.53 22.53
CA THR A 222 -28.98 -15.84 23.20
C THR A 222 -27.69 -16.26 23.88
N ALA A 223 -26.59 -15.53 23.59
CA ALA A 223 -25.26 -15.81 24.14
C ALA A 223 -24.49 -14.51 24.32
N GLY A 224 -23.25 -14.64 24.77
CA GLY A 224 -22.33 -13.52 25.00
C GLY A 224 -22.17 -13.17 26.47
N MET A 225 -21.13 -12.40 26.75
CA MET A 225 -20.81 -11.92 28.13
C MET A 225 -21.38 -10.52 28.40
N LEU A 226 -21.58 -9.74 27.30
CA LEU A 226 -22.08 -8.37 27.39
C LEU A 226 -23.54 -8.30 26.95
N GLU A 227 -24.37 -7.69 27.76
CA GLU A 227 -25.78 -7.44 27.43
C GLU A 227 -25.89 -6.39 26.33
N PRO A 228 -26.80 -6.55 25.33
CA PRO A 228 -26.92 -5.62 24.20
C PRO A 228 -27.16 -4.17 24.59
N VAL A 229 -27.94 -3.94 25.65
CA VAL A 229 -28.22 -2.57 26.16
C VAL A 229 -26.95 -1.93 26.72
N GLN A 230 -26.18 -2.68 27.50
CA GLN A 230 -24.90 -2.19 28.05
C GLN A 230 -23.89 -1.94 26.92
N ALA A 231 -23.86 -2.80 25.89
CA ALA A 231 -23.03 -2.60 24.72
C ALA A 231 -23.40 -1.35 23.92
N ALA A 232 -24.71 -1.05 23.81
CA ALA A 232 -25.20 0.18 23.18
C ALA A 232 -24.82 1.45 23.97
N GLU A 233 -24.86 1.38 25.30
CA GLU A 233 -24.37 2.47 26.17
C GLU A 233 -22.87 2.69 26.00
N LEU A 234 -22.09 1.62 25.89
CA LEU A 234 -20.66 1.67 25.60
C LEU A 234 -20.40 2.32 24.23
N ALA A 235 -21.15 1.94 23.19
CA ALA A 235 -21.07 2.53 21.87
C ALA A 235 -21.34 4.05 21.91
N ARG A 236 -22.38 4.46 22.63
CA ARG A 236 -22.70 5.88 22.83
C ARG A 236 -21.57 6.63 23.54
N ALA A 237 -21.00 6.06 24.58
CA ALA A 237 -19.90 6.67 25.33
C ALA A 237 -18.65 6.92 24.47
N HIS A 238 -18.42 6.07 23.45
CA HIS A 238 -17.29 6.19 22.53
C HIS A 238 -17.66 6.88 21.21
N GLY A 239 -18.85 7.47 21.07
CA GLY A 239 -19.27 8.19 19.87
C GLY A 239 -19.50 7.29 18.66
N VAL A 240 -19.74 5.98 18.86
CA VAL A 240 -20.07 5.03 17.80
C VAL A 240 -21.58 4.97 17.61
N ARG A 241 -22.03 5.26 16.38
CA ARG A 241 -23.45 5.14 16.02
C ARG A 241 -23.76 3.72 15.59
N VAL A 242 -24.74 3.08 16.22
CA VAL A 242 -25.16 1.71 15.89
C VAL A 242 -26.45 1.76 15.09
N HIS A 243 -26.43 1.14 13.91
CA HIS A 243 -27.59 0.86 13.08
C HIS A 243 -27.84 -0.63 13.07
N THR A 244 -29.08 -1.04 13.32
CA THR A 244 -29.48 -2.44 13.28
C THR A 244 -30.36 -2.69 12.05
N VAL A 245 -30.05 -3.76 11.31
CA VAL A 245 -30.83 -4.24 10.18
C VAL A 245 -31.33 -5.62 10.54
N ALA A 246 -32.65 -5.78 10.65
CA ALA A 246 -33.27 -7.07 10.91
C ALA A 246 -33.49 -7.82 9.58
N PHE A 247 -33.16 -9.11 9.57
CA PHE A 247 -33.46 -10.04 8.49
C PHE A 247 -34.50 -11.07 8.98
N GLY A 248 -35.42 -11.46 8.09
CA GLY A 248 -36.46 -12.43 8.37
C GLY A 248 -37.85 -11.83 8.24
N GLY A 249 -38.83 -12.66 7.88
CA GLY A 249 -40.25 -12.35 7.75
C GLY A 249 -41.04 -12.87 8.92
#